data_23258d5610c0dadbb8d2293637d53856
#
_entry.id   23258d5610c0dadbb8d2293637d53856
#
_cell.length_a   1.000
_cell.length_b   1.000
_cell.length_c   1.000
_cell.angle_alpha   90.00
_cell.angle_beta   90.00
_cell.angle_gamma   90.00
#
_symmetry.space_group_name_H-M   'P 1'
#
loop_
_entity.id
_entity.type
_entity.pdbx_description
1 polymer ?
#
loop_
_entity_poly.entity_id
_entity_poly.type
_entity_poly.pdbx_seq_one_letter_code
_entity_poly.pdbx_strand_id
1 'polypeptide(L)'
;QSERTFKIINYLADGLTAMHEIGAMLPQECIILQGPSLRSQSYSTVYSVPSYMNWLANCDMSFSYSWHKKLVQYLQYKHSAERWVFKSPTHPGHIEDFMKIYPEAKFVQTHRPLLEVLSSVSSLFC
;
A
#
# COMPACT_ATOMS: atom_id res chain seq x y z
N GLN A 1 19.51 2.73 -10.70
CA GLN A 1 19.80 2.99 -9.28
C GLN A 1 18.86 2.21 -8.38
N SER A 2 17.53 2.26 -8.61
CA SER A 2 16.53 1.52 -7.85
C SER A 2 16.75 0.00 -7.85
N GLU A 3 17.11 -0.59 -8.99
CA GLU A 3 17.32 -2.03 -9.10
C GLU A 3 18.50 -2.54 -8.26
N ARG A 4 19.56 -1.74 -8.14
CA ARG A 4 20.68 -2.04 -7.23
C ARG A 4 20.25 -2.01 -5.76
N THR A 5 19.41 -1.05 -5.39
CA THR A 5 18.88 -0.93 -4.03
C THR A 5 18.03 -2.15 -3.68
N PHE A 6 17.15 -2.61 -4.58
CA PHE A 6 16.37 -3.81 -4.34
C PHE A 6 17.21 -5.08 -4.24
N LYS A 7 18.29 -5.21 -5.04
CA LYS A 7 19.22 -6.34 -4.89
C LYS A 7 19.90 -6.36 -3.53
N ILE A 8 20.27 -5.19 -2.99
CA ILE A 8 20.87 -5.07 -1.65
C ILE A 8 19.85 -5.44 -0.58
N ILE A 9 18.61 -4.93 -0.68
CA ILE A 9 17.54 -5.26 0.26
C ILE A 9 17.27 -6.77 0.26
N ASN A 10 17.13 -7.38 -0.90
CA ASN A 10 16.89 -8.82 -1.03
C ASN A 10 18.06 -9.67 -0.50
N TYR A 11 19.30 -9.18 -0.60
CA TYR A 11 20.46 -9.85 -0.02
C TYR A 11 20.52 -9.73 1.51
N LEU A 12 20.13 -8.56 2.06
CA LEU A 12 20.16 -8.31 3.51
C LEU A 12 18.95 -8.89 4.24
N ALA A 13 17.82 -9.03 3.57
CA ALA A 13 16.58 -9.56 4.11
C ALA A 13 16.25 -10.91 3.46
N ASP A 14 17.06 -11.92 3.80
CA ASP A 14 16.89 -13.27 3.30
C ASP A 14 15.50 -13.81 3.68
N GLY A 15 14.75 -14.30 2.69
CA GLY A 15 13.37 -14.75 2.87
C GLY A 15 12.28 -13.68 2.61
N LEU A 16 12.60 -12.37 2.56
CA LEU A 16 11.61 -11.34 2.26
C LEU A 16 10.97 -11.56 0.88
N THR A 17 11.77 -11.94 -0.12
CA THR A 17 11.30 -12.24 -1.49
C THR A 17 10.38 -13.46 -1.55
N ALA A 18 10.53 -14.42 -0.65
CA ALA A 18 9.64 -15.57 -0.56
C ALA A 18 8.27 -15.19 0.03
N MET A 19 8.21 -14.15 0.85
CA MET A 19 6.99 -13.67 1.48
C MET A 19 6.31 -12.54 0.67
N HIS A 20 7.11 -11.67 0.07
CA HIS A 20 6.62 -10.53 -0.70
C HIS A 20 7.62 -10.18 -1.81
N GLU A 21 7.20 -10.40 -3.06
CA GLU A 21 8.03 -10.07 -4.21
C GLU A 21 8.15 -8.55 -4.37
N ILE A 22 9.37 -8.03 -4.30
CA ILE A 22 9.69 -6.60 -4.40
C ILE A 22 10.67 -6.37 -5.54
N GLY A 23 10.35 -5.44 -6.43
CA GLY A 23 11.23 -5.09 -7.54
C GLY A 23 10.88 -3.74 -8.17
N ALA A 24 11.86 -3.14 -8.85
CA ALA A 24 11.70 -1.81 -9.46
C ALA A 24 10.64 -1.76 -10.57
N MET A 25 10.37 -2.90 -11.21
CA MET A 25 9.41 -3.03 -12.31
C MET A 25 8.15 -3.81 -11.93
N LEU A 26 8.03 -4.20 -10.66
CA LEU A 26 6.86 -4.92 -10.17
C LEU A 26 5.77 -3.96 -9.68
N PRO A 27 4.49 -4.35 -9.81
CA PRO A 27 3.38 -3.59 -9.24
C PRO A 27 3.56 -3.41 -7.73
N GLN A 28 3.30 -2.21 -7.24
CA GLN A 28 3.39 -1.89 -5.81
C GLN A 28 2.02 -1.57 -5.23
N GLU A 29 1.88 -1.72 -3.93
CA GLU A 29 0.63 -1.42 -3.23
C GLU A 29 0.41 0.10 -3.09
N CYS A 30 -0.86 0.49 -3.04
CA CYS A 30 -1.27 1.90 -2.92
C CYS A 30 -0.74 2.60 -1.67
N ILE A 31 -0.42 1.87 -0.60
CA ILE A 31 0.15 2.45 0.62
C ILE A 31 1.45 3.21 0.35
N ILE A 32 2.22 2.80 -0.66
CA ILE A 32 3.44 3.50 -1.07
C ILE A 32 3.10 4.86 -1.69
N LEU A 33 2.08 4.92 -2.55
CA LEU A 33 1.63 6.18 -3.16
C LEU A 33 0.99 7.14 -2.16
N GLN A 34 0.51 6.63 -1.03
CA GLN A 34 -0.02 7.44 0.06
C GLN A 34 1.09 8.05 0.94
N GLY A 35 2.30 7.49 0.94
CA GLY A 35 3.42 7.94 1.76
C GLY A 35 3.66 9.45 1.73
N PRO A 36 3.79 10.12 0.56
CA PRO A 36 4.04 11.57 0.49
C PRO A 36 2.98 12.45 1.17
N SER A 37 1.78 11.92 1.43
CA SER A 37 0.73 12.64 2.17
C SER A 37 0.94 12.65 3.68
N LEU A 38 1.93 11.92 4.20
CA LEU A 38 2.15 11.61 5.62
C LEU A 38 0.95 10.93 6.31
N ARG A 39 0.04 10.35 5.52
CA ARG A 39 -1.11 9.54 5.98
C ARG A 39 -1.07 8.18 5.30
N SER A 40 -0.13 7.35 5.74
CA SER A 40 0.08 6.01 5.17
C SER A 40 0.53 5.02 6.23
N GLN A 41 -0.04 3.84 6.21
CA GLN A 41 0.37 2.73 7.06
C GLN A 41 1.80 2.25 6.75
N SER A 42 2.38 2.61 5.59
CA SER A 42 3.75 2.23 5.24
C SER A 42 4.80 2.63 6.27
N TYR A 43 4.55 3.67 7.06
CA TYR A 43 5.48 4.09 8.10
C TYR A 43 5.60 3.08 9.25
N SER A 44 4.52 2.37 9.59
CA SER A 44 4.54 1.36 10.65
C SER A 44 5.26 0.07 10.24
N THR A 45 5.50 -0.15 8.95
CA THR A 45 6.29 -1.30 8.49
C THR A 45 7.79 -1.11 8.70
N VAL A 46 8.24 0.13 8.92
CA VAL A 46 9.65 0.50 9.07
C VAL A 46 9.96 1.04 10.47
N TYR A 47 9.00 1.71 11.10
CA TYR A 47 9.18 2.40 12.37
C TYR A 47 8.16 1.94 13.41
N SER A 48 8.59 1.83 14.68
CA SER A 48 7.69 1.63 15.81
C SER A 48 7.06 2.98 16.18
N VAL A 49 5.86 3.25 15.67
CA VAL A 49 5.17 4.55 15.80
C VAL A 49 3.71 4.39 16.27
N PRO A 50 3.46 3.83 17.46
CA PRO A 50 2.10 3.48 17.91
C PRO A 50 1.17 4.70 18.03
N SER A 51 1.65 5.84 18.48
CA SER A 51 0.86 7.07 18.58
C SER A 51 0.40 7.59 17.21
N TYR A 52 1.29 7.52 16.22
CA TYR A 52 0.95 7.84 14.84
C TYR A 52 -0.09 6.86 14.27
N MET A 53 0.02 5.56 14.54
CA MET A 53 -0.93 4.57 14.08
C MET A 53 -2.32 4.77 14.68
N ASN A 54 -2.38 5.12 15.98
CA ASN A 54 -3.64 5.46 16.63
C ASN A 54 -4.27 6.73 16.03
N TRP A 55 -3.47 7.74 15.73
CA TRP A 55 -3.93 8.94 15.04
C TRP A 55 -4.42 8.61 13.62
N LEU A 56 -3.65 7.82 12.85
CA LEU A 56 -3.97 7.44 11.47
C LEU A 56 -5.30 6.70 11.38
N ALA A 57 -5.58 5.79 12.34
CA ALA A 57 -6.82 5.01 12.38
C ALA A 57 -8.09 5.89 12.55
N ASN A 58 -7.93 7.12 13.08
CA ASN A 58 -9.03 8.03 13.36
C ASN A 58 -9.02 9.28 12.46
N CYS A 59 -8.06 9.41 11.55
CA CYS A 59 -7.97 10.60 10.70
C CYS A 59 -8.77 10.44 9.41
N ASP A 60 -9.22 11.57 8.84
CA ASP A 60 -9.80 11.62 7.50
C ASP A 60 -8.73 11.27 6.45
N MET A 61 -8.94 10.18 5.73
CA MET A 61 -8.03 9.71 4.69
C MET A 61 -8.31 10.30 3.29
N SER A 62 -9.32 11.14 3.13
CA SER A 62 -9.65 11.77 1.84
C SER A 62 -8.47 12.58 1.29
N PHE A 63 -7.72 13.25 2.16
CA PHE A 63 -6.49 13.97 1.77
C PHE A 63 -5.43 13.03 1.19
N SER A 64 -5.23 11.87 1.82
CA SER A 64 -4.29 10.85 1.35
C SER A 64 -4.72 10.29 0.00
N TYR A 65 -5.99 10.00 -0.18
CA TYR A 65 -6.53 9.54 -1.47
C TYR A 65 -6.49 10.63 -2.55
N SER A 66 -6.59 11.88 -2.20
CA SER A 66 -6.38 13.01 -3.14
C SER A 66 -4.95 13.04 -3.66
N TRP A 67 -3.96 12.83 -2.79
CA TRP A 67 -2.56 12.67 -3.19
C TRP A 67 -2.34 11.43 -4.05
N HIS A 68 -2.90 10.30 -3.64
CA HIS A 68 -2.87 9.07 -4.41
C HIS A 68 -3.37 9.31 -5.84
N LYS A 69 -4.53 9.98 -6.00
CA LYS A 69 -5.10 10.30 -7.30
C LYS A 69 -4.17 11.16 -8.16
N LYS A 70 -3.54 12.17 -7.59
CA LYS A 70 -2.57 13.02 -8.31
C LYS A 70 -1.36 12.22 -8.79
N LEU A 71 -0.83 11.33 -7.96
CA LEU A 71 0.29 10.47 -8.34
C LEU A 71 -0.11 9.47 -9.43
N VAL A 72 -1.30 8.88 -9.35
CA VAL A 72 -1.84 8.02 -10.40
C VAL A 72 -1.99 8.79 -11.71
N GLN A 73 -2.53 10.01 -11.69
CA GLN A 73 -2.62 10.86 -12.88
C GLN A 73 -1.25 11.18 -13.48
N TYR A 74 -0.25 11.42 -12.63
CA TYR A 74 1.13 11.61 -13.09
C TYR A 74 1.71 10.35 -13.76
N LEU A 75 1.44 9.18 -13.19
CA LEU A 75 1.84 7.90 -13.80
C LEU A 75 1.11 7.65 -15.11
N GLN A 76 -0.16 7.98 -15.21
CA GLN A 76 -0.96 7.85 -16.44
C GLN A 76 -0.42 8.68 -17.60
N TYR A 77 0.24 9.79 -17.33
CA TYR A 77 0.80 10.65 -18.37
C TYR A 77 1.78 9.91 -19.30
N LYS A 78 2.52 8.93 -18.76
CA LYS A 78 3.48 8.10 -19.52
C LYS A 78 3.03 6.66 -19.74
N HIS A 79 2.01 6.22 -19.02
CA HIS A 79 1.53 4.83 -19.02
C HIS A 79 0.01 4.83 -19.14
N SER A 80 -0.48 5.11 -20.36
CA SER A 80 -1.92 5.08 -20.63
C SER A 80 -2.44 3.64 -20.46
N ALA A 81 -3.55 3.50 -19.73
CA ALA A 81 -4.27 2.25 -19.58
C ALA A 81 -5.77 2.54 -19.51
N GLU A 82 -6.59 1.67 -20.08
CA GLU A 82 -8.05 1.80 -20.00
C GLU A 82 -8.57 1.65 -18.57
N ARG A 83 -7.87 0.84 -17.76
CA ARG A 83 -8.23 0.57 -16.37
C ARG A 83 -6.99 0.51 -15.49
N TRP A 84 -7.16 1.02 -14.28
CA TRP A 84 -6.16 0.91 -13.23
C TRP A 84 -6.68 0.01 -12.12
N VAL A 85 -5.85 -0.91 -11.66
CA VAL A 85 -6.15 -1.78 -10.52
C VAL A 85 -5.37 -1.26 -9.32
N PHE A 86 -6.08 -0.92 -8.26
CA PHE A 86 -5.52 -0.49 -7.00
C PHE A 86 -5.57 -1.63 -5.99
N LYS A 87 -4.51 -1.83 -5.25
CA LYS A 87 -4.43 -2.86 -4.22
C LYS A 87 -3.81 -2.28 -2.96
N SER A 88 -4.50 -2.42 -1.84
CA SER A 88 -3.96 -2.11 -0.53
C SER A 88 -4.72 -2.87 0.55
N PRO A 89 -4.05 -3.40 1.57
CA PRO A 89 -4.71 -3.99 2.73
C PRO A 89 -5.47 -2.96 3.58
N THR A 90 -5.21 -1.67 3.39
CA THR A 90 -5.82 -0.59 4.18
C THR A 90 -7.10 -0.03 3.59
N HIS A 91 -7.40 -0.27 2.31
CA HIS A 91 -8.62 0.23 1.68
C HIS A 91 -9.91 -0.18 2.39
N PRO A 92 -10.07 -1.43 2.88
CA PRO A 92 -11.31 -1.84 3.56
C PRO A 92 -11.67 -0.98 4.78
N GLY A 93 -10.68 -0.46 5.49
CA GLY A 93 -10.90 0.42 6.65
C GLY A 93 -11.30 1.86 6.31
N HIS A 94 -11.17 2.28 5.05
CA HIS A 94 -11.35 3.66 4.60
C HIS A 94 -12.12 3.75 3.27
N ILE A 95 -13.05 2.84 3.04
CA ILE A 95 -13.82 2.77 1.78
C ILE A 95 -14.58 4.07 1.53
N GLU A 96 -15.18 4.67 2.56
CA GLU A 96 -15.92 5.93 2.42
C GLU A 96 -15.03 7.07 1.94
N ASP A 97 -13.86 7.22 2.51
CA ASP A 97 -12.90 8.25 2.10
C ASP A 97 -12.34 7.99 0.71
N PHE A 98 -12.14 6.72 0.37
CA PHE A 98 -11.73 6.32 -0.97
C PHE A 98 -12.81 6.68 -2.01
N MET A 99 -14.08 6.36 -1.74
CA MET A 99 -15.20 6.63 -2.63
C MET A 99 -15.47 8.12 -2.85
N LYS A 100 -15.16 8.99 -1.88
CA LYS A 100 -15.22 10.46 -2.08
C LYS A 100 -14.31 10.92 -3.23
N ILE A 101 -13.19 10.24 -3.43
CA ILE A 101 -12.18 10.61 -4.43
C ILE A 101 -12.31 9.79 -5.74
N TYR A 102 -12.79 8.56 -5.63
CA TYR A 102 -12.98 7.62 -6.74
C TYR A 102 -14.42 7.06 -6.76
N PRO A 103 -15.43 7.90 -7.06
CA PRO A 103 -16.84 7.50 -6.97
C PRO A 103 -17.23 6.37 -7.93
N GLU A 104 -16.51 6.23 -9.05
CA GLU A 104 -16.75 5.19 -10.05
C GLU A 104 -15.99 3.87 -9.78
N ALA A 105 -15.23 3.79 -8.69
CA ALA A 105 -14.43 2.61 -8.39
C ALA A 105 -15.32 1.42 -8.05
N LYS A 106 -14.91 0.24 -8.53
CA LYS A 106 -15.51 -1.05 -8.16
C LYS A 106 -14.57 -1.78 -7.22
N PHE A 107 -15.13 -2.38 -6.17
CA PHE A 107 -14.36 -3.11 -5.17
C PHE A 107 -14.48 -4.61 -5.39
N VAL A 108 -13.35 -5.29 -5.26
CA VAL A 108 -13.26 -6.73 -5.14
C VAL A 108 -12.52 -7.02 -3.83
N GLN A 109 -13.16 -7.71 -2.93
CA GLN A 109 -12.56 -8.13 -1.67
C GLN A 109 -12.36 -9.65 -1.68
N THR A 110 -11.13 -10.07 -1.46
CA THR A 110 -10.79 -11.49 -1.30
C THR A 110 -10.90 -11.89 0.16
N HIS A 111 -11.41 -13.09 0.40
CA HIS A 111 -11.54 -13.65 1.75
C HIS A 111 -10.73 -14.93 1.86
N ARG A 112 -10.08 -15.12 3.00
CA ARG A 112 -9.37 -16.35 3.39
C ARG A 112 -9.74 -16.72 4.83
N PRO A 113 -9.57 -18.00 5.23
CA PRO A 113 -9.71 -18.39 6.63
C PRO A 113 -8.85 -17.52 7.56
N LEU A 114 -9.44 -17.06 8.66
CA LEU A 114 -8.79 -16.11 9.57
C LEU A 114 -7.44 -16.60 10.08
N LEU A 115 -7.32 -17.89 10.39
CA LEU A 115 -6.06 -18.48 10.87
C LEU A 115 -4.94 -18.38 9.83
N GLU A 116 -5.24 -18.57 8.56
CA GLU A 116 -4.26 -18.43 7.48
C GLU A 116 -3.82 -16.97 7.32
N VAL A 117 -4.76 -16.03 7.45
CA VAL A 117 -4.45 -14.58 7.39
C VAL A 117 -3.56 -14.19 8.55
N LEU A 118 -3.90 -14.59 9.78
CA LEU A 118 -3.11 -14.27 10.98
C LEU A 118 -1.71 -14.86 10.91
N SER A 119 -1.59 -16.11 10.49
CA SER A 119 -0.28 -16.77 10.30
C SER A 119 0.58 -16.02 9.29
N SER A 120 0.01 -15.65 8.14
CA SER A 120 0.71 -14.92 7.07
C SER A 120 1.16 -13.53 7.53
N VAL A 121 0.28 -12.79 8.23
CA VAL A 121 0.60 -11.44 8.74
C VAL A 121 1.67 -11.52 9.83
N SER A 122 1.59 -12.49 10.76
CA SER A 122 2.61 -12.67 11.79
C SER A 122 3.99 -12.97 11.19
N SER A 123 4.05 -13.81 10.15
CA SER A 123 5.32 -14.11 9.46
C SER A 123 5.92 -12.91 8.74
N LEU A 124 5.10 -11.92 8.37
CA LEU A 124 5.58 -10.72 7.68
C LEU A 124 6.16 -9.68 8.64
N PHE A 125 5.72 -9.65 9.91
CA PHE A 125 6.08 -8.62 10.88
C PHE A 125 6.91 -9.14 12.07
N CYS A 126 7.20 -10.44 12.15
CA CYS A 126 8.09 -11.05 13.13
C CYS A 126 9.43 -11.43 12.50
#